data_2f3c8e5ee653d32436cdb58c6da81f39
#
_entry.id   2f3c8e5ee653d32436cdb58c6da81f39
#
_cell.length_a   1.000
_cell.length_b   1.000
_cell.length_c   1.000
_cell.angle_alpha   90.00
_cell.angle_beta   90.00
_cell.angle_gamma   90.00
#
_symmetry.space_group_name_H-M   'P 1'
#
loop_
_entity.id
_entity.type
_entity.pdbx_description
1 polymer ?
#
loop_
_entity_poly.entity_id
_entity_poly.type
_entity_poly.pdbx_seq_one_letter_code
_entity_poly.pdbx_strand_id
1 'polypeptide(L)'
;MPEIGSILLVTNPLSGHGKGLAAATAARARFEARGVRISELCGRTADETRRLVAAAVAAPAAPDAVVCAGGDGLICVVLQALAGSEIPLGLLPGGTGNDLARELGIPEQDPIAAADIVCDGAVRTIDLGVVETADHLLAPPETGSVERDFGDPAPTVIRFATVAATGFDARVTLRANRMRRPKGSLRYSLAAVFELAGRLAVPYRIELAEDAVQVEPAGTPAAGLALEAVMVAVGNTRSYGGGMLICPDATVDDGLLEVTVVGAMSRREMTRLLPALAAGRRIEHPAITRYRSRSVRIAAAAPVTADGEPIGMLPATFRALPAARRMLVPVRTA
;
A
#
# COMPACT_ATOMS: atom_id res chain seq x y z
N MET A 1 -27.46 -8.21 2.16
CA MET A 1 -26.39 -7.24 1.80
C MET A 1 -26.86 -5.87 2.24
N PRO A 2 -26.03 -4.99 2.82
CA PRO A 2 -26.49 -3.64 3.10
C PRO A 2 -26.78 -2.94 1.77
N GLU A 3 -27.96 -2.33 1.68
CA GLU A 3 -28.34 -1.50 0.53
C GLU A 3 -27.52 -0.19 0.62
N ILE A 4 -26.71 0.11 -0.39
CA ILE A 4 -25.91 1.33 -0.43
C ILE A 4 -26.80 2.45 -1.01
N GLY A 5 -27.40 3.25 -0.14
CA GLY A 5 -28.24 4.41 -0.48
C GLY A 5 -27.47 5.73 -0.51
N SER A 6 -26.28 5.79 0.10
CA SER A 6 -25.45 7.02 0.18
C SER A 6 -23.95 6.69 0.19
N ILE A 7 -23.18 7.49 -0.55
CA ILE A 7 -21.72 7.35 -0.59
C ILE A 7 -21.00 8.68 -0.37
N LEU A 8 -19.80 8.60 0.20
CA LEU A 8 -18.81 9.67 0.15
C LEU A 8 -17.80 9.35 -0.95
N LEU A 9 -17.86 10.05 -2.06
CA LEU A 9 -16.94 9.90 -3.18
C LEU A 9 -15.71 10.77 -2.97
N VAL A 10 -14.59 10.15 -2.65
CA VAL A 10 -13.30 10.83 -2.42
C VAL A 10 -12.49 10.81 -3.72
N THR A 11 -12.09 11.97 -4.20
CA THR A 11 -11.33 12.12 -5.45
C THR A 11 -10.00 12.85 -5.21
N ASN A 12 -9.03 12.58 -6.08
CA ASN A 12 -7.82 13.39 -6.19
C ASN A 12 -7.60 13.76 -7.67
N PRO A 13 -7.83 15.01 -8.08
CA PRO A 13 -7.71 15.44 -9.47
C PRO A 13 -6.29 15.33 -10.03
N LEU A 14 -5.26 15.24 -9.16
CA LEU A 14 -3.86 15.06 -9.56
C LEU A 14 -3.49 13.57 -9.72
N SER A 15 -4.35 12.65 -9.28
CA SER A 15 -4.09 11.21 -9.35
C SER A 15 -4.15 10.69 -10.79
N GLY A 16 -3.18 9.85 -11.17
CA GLY A 16 -3.17 9.13 -12.44
C GLY A 16 -3.28 10.02 -13.69
N HIS A 17 -2.82 11.29 -13.64
CA HIS A 17 -2.95 12.26 -14.73
C HIS A 17 -4.42 12.55 -15.12
N GLY A 18 -5.33 12.61 -14.15
CA GLY A 18 -6.73 12.86 -14.34
C GLY A 18 -7.60 11.60 -14.54
N LYS A 19 -7.02 10.41 -14.58
CA LYS A 19 -7.78 9.16 -14.70
C LYS A 19 -8.74 8.93 -13.55
N GLY A 20 -8.33 9.29 -12.32
CA GLY A 20 -9.21 9.21 -11.15
C GLY A 20 -10.46 10.09 -11.28
N LEU A 21 -10.30 11.32 -11.79
CA LEU A 21 -11.44 12.21 -12.05
C LEU A 21 -12.35 11.68 -13.18
N ALA A 22 -11.76 11.14 -14.25
CA ALA A 22 -12.53 10.52 -15.34
C ALA A 22 -13.32 9.30 -14.85
N ALA A 23 -12.70 8.43 -14.03
CA ALA A 23 -13.37 7.31 -13.40
C ALA A 23 -14.52 7.76 -12.48
N ALA A 24 -14.30 8.77 -11.65
CA ALA A 24 -15.33 9.36 -10.78
C ALA A 24 -16.50 9.91 -11.61
N THR A 25 -16.22 10.62 -12.71
CA THR A 25 -17.26 11.18 -13.60
C THR A 25 -18.10 10.10 -14.26
N ALA A 26 -17.46 9.04 -14.76
CA ALA A 26 -18.19 7.92 -15.37
C ALA A 26 -19.03 7.14 -14.33
N ALA A 27 -18.47 6.89 -13.15
CA ALA A 27 -19.15 6.19 -12.07
C ALA A 27 -20.31 7.00 -11.47
N ARG A 28 -20.22 8.34 -11.44
CA ARG A 28 -21.29 9.22 -10.93
C ARG A 28 -22.63 8.96 -11.62
N ALA A 29 -22.66 8.98 -12.95
CA ALA A 29 -23.89 8.75 -13.71
C ALA A 29 -24.49 7.37 -13.38
N ARG A 30 -23.62 6.37 -13.12
CA ARG A 30 -24.07 5.04 -12.73
C ARG A 30 -24.67 5.04 -11.32
N PHE A 31 -24.06 5.69 -10.35
CA PHE A 31 -24.62 5.83 -8.99
C PHE A 31 -25.94 6.59 -8.99
N GLU A 32 -26.05 7.69 -9.73
CA GLU A 32 -27.29 8.47 -9.86
C GLU A 32 -28.41 7.62 -10.48
N ALA A 33 -28.12 6.86 -11.55
CA ALA A 33 -29.07 5.95 -12.17
C ALA A 33 -29.56 4.81 -11.23
N ARG A 34 -28.76 4.51 -10.20
CA ARG A 34 -29.10 3.54 -9.15
C ARG A 34 -29.77 4.17 -7.93
N GLY A 35 -30.01 5.48 -7.95
CA GLY A 35 -30.63 6.21 -6.84
C GLY A 35 -29.70 6.44 -5.63
N VAL A 36 -28.40 6.25 -5.79
CA VAL A 36 -27.41 6.45 -4.72
C VAL A 36 -27.13 7.94 -4.55
N ARG A 37 -27.25 8.44 -3.33
CA ARG A 37 -26.91 9.84 -2.98
C ARG A 37 -25.38 9.96 -2.89
N ILE A 38 -24.82 10.97 -3.56
CA ILE A 38 -23.39 11.19 -3.63
C ILE A 38 -23.02 12.46 -2.89
N SER A 39 -22.16 12.35 -1.89
CA SER A 39 -21.41 13.47 -1.32
C SER A 39 -20.00 13.42 -1.85
N GLU A 40 -19.48 14.51 -2.39
CA GLU A 40 -18.13 14.56 -2.96
C GLU A 40 -17.14 15.26 -2.03
N LEU A 41 -15.93 14.70 -2.00
CA LEU A 41 -14.84 15.24 -1.22
C LEU A 41 -13.54 15.23 -2.06
N CYS A 42 -12.91 16.40 -2.10
CA CYS A 42 -11.61 16.59 -2.70
C CYS A 42 -10.80 17.51 -1.79
N GLY A 43 -9.86 16.96 -1.03
CA GLY A 43 -8.93 17.76 -0.23
C GLY A 43 -7.79 18.32 -1.09
N ARG A 44 -7.24 19.46 -0.70
CA ARG A 44 -6.08 20.08 -1.35
C ARG A 44 -4.77 19.40 -0.97
N THR A 45 -4.74 18.75 0.20
CA THR A 45 -3.59 17.99 0.71
C THR A 45 -4.04 16.62 1.24
N ALA A 46 -3.11 15.69 1.41
CA ALA A 46 -3.38 14.39 2.02
C ALA A 46 -3.97 14.52 3.43
N ASP A 47 -3.41 15.41 4.26
CA ASP A 47 -3.88 15.68 5.61
C ASP A 47 -5.28 16.30 5.65
N GLU A 48 -5.58 17.20 4.72
CA GLU A 48 -6.92 17.77 4.60
C GLU A 48 -7.92 16.68 4.19
N THR A 49 -7.59 15.87 3.18
CA THR A 49 -8.42 14.74 2.76
C THR A 49 -8.68 13.80 3.93
N ARG A 50 -7.64 13.40 4.66
CA ARG A 50 -7.75 12.51 5.82
C ARG A 50 -8.69 13.08 6.89
N ARG A 51 -8.54 14.37 7.27
CA ARG A 51 -9.38 15.01 8.27
C ARG A 51 -10.84 15.11 7.83
N LEU A 52 -11.08 15.49 6.57
CA LEU A 52 -12.43 15.64 6.02
C LEU A 52 -13.14 14.28 5.92
N VAL A 53 -12.47 13.23 5.47
CA VAL A 53 -13.03 11.87 5.47
C VAL A 53 -13.34 11.40 6.87
N ALA A 54 -12.40 11.56 7.83
CA ALA A 54 -12.62 11.17 9.22
C ALA A 54 -13.82 11.91 9.85
N ALA A 55 -13.98 13.22 9.55
CA ALA A 55 -15.12 13.98 10.02
C ALA A 55 -16.45 13.50 9.40
N ALA A 56 -16.47 13.19 8.11
CA ALA A 56 -17.65 12.71 7.42
C ALA A 56 -18.13 11.33 7.92
N VAL A 57 -17.21 10.42 8.23
CA VAL A 57 -17.57 9.08 8.74
C VAL A 57 -17.95 9.09 10.23
N ALA A 58 -17.53 10.11 10.97
CA ALA A 58 -17.93 10.31 12.38
C ALA A 58 -19.22 11.12 12.55
N ALA A 59 -19.76 11.67 11.47
CA ALA A 59 -20.96 12.50 11.51
C ALA A 59 -22.22 11.65 11.80
N PRO A 60 -23.29 12.24 12.42
CA PRO A 60 -24.55 11.52 12.66
C PRO A 60 -25.21 10.99 11.39
N ALA A 61 -24.98 11.66 10.24
CA ALA A 61 -25.45 11.23 8.92
C ALA A 61 -24.27 10.67 8.09
N ALA A 62 -23.55 9.68 8.66
CA ALA A 62 -22.45 9.03 7.99
C ALA A 62 -22.92 8.34 6.69
N PRO A 63 -22.08 8.26 5.65
CA PRO A 63 -22.39 7.55 4.41
C PRO A 63 -22.44 6.03 4.65
N ASP A 64 -23.20 5.31 3.82
CA ASP A 64 -23.24 3.83 3.85
C ASP A 64 -21.91 3.23 3.34
N ALA A 65 -21.19 3.94 2.47
CA ALA A 65 -19.85 3.57 2.02
C ALA A 65 -18.98 4.81 1.72
N VAL A 66 -17.68 4.65 1.86
CA VAL A 66 -16.69 5.58 1.29
C VAL A 66 -16.17 4.98 -0.01
N VAL A 67 -16.13 5.79 -1.08
CA VAL A 67 -15.66 5.35 -2.40
C VAL A 67 -14.45 6.17 -2.80
N CYS A 68 -13.34 5.49 -3.06
CA CYS A 68 -12.07 6.10 -3.40
C CYS A 68 -11.86 6.06 -4.92
N ALA A 69 -11.95 7.22 -5.59
CA ALA A 69 -11.67 7.35 -7.02
C ALA A 69 -10.25 7.86 -7.25
N GLY A 70 -9.30 6.95 -7.40
CA GLY A 70 -7.88 7.29 -7.55
C GLY A 70 -6.97 6.09 -7.53
N GLY A 71 -5.69 6.31 -7.22
CA GLY A 71 -4.68 5.27 -7.09
C GLY A 71 -4.36 4.94 -5.63
N ASP A 72 -3.36 4.04 -5.44
CA ASP A 72 -2.97 3.49 -4.15
C ASP A 72 -2.61 4.58 -3.11
N GLY A 73 -2.00 5.70 -3.51
CA GLY A 73 -1.71 6.81 -2.60
C GLY A 73 -2.96 7.47 -1.99
N LEU A 74 -4.05 7.64 -2.77
CA LEU A 74 -5.32 8.15 -2.22
C LEU A 74 -5.96 7.11 -1.30
N ILE A 75 -5.88 5.82 -1.66
CA ILE A 75 -6.36 4.72 -0.83
C ILE A 75 -5.63 4.73 0.52
N CYS A 76 -4.31 4.88 0.53
CA CYS A 76 -3.50 4.98 1.75
C CYS A 76 -4.01 6.10 2.69
N VAL A 77 -4.29 7.30 2.15
CA VAL A 77 -4.83 8.44 2.92
C VAL A 77 -6.20 8.11 3.51
N VAL A 78 -7.10 7.53 2.72
CA VAL A 78 -8.46 7.16 3.14
C VAL A 78 -8.44 6.05 4.19
N LEU A 79 -7.54 5.07 4.08
CA LEU A 79 -7.37 4.01 5.08
C LEU A 79 -7.00 4.55 6.47
N GLN A 80 -6.14 5.59 6.55
CA GLN A 80 -5.84 6.23 7.83
C GLN A 80 -7.07 6.90 8.43
N ALA A 81 -7.90 7.55 7.60
CA ALA A 81 -9.13 8.21 8.03
C ALA A 81 -10.20 7.23 8.50
N LEU A 82 -10.25 6.04 7.91
CA LEU A 82 -11.21 4.98 8.23
C LEU A 82 -10.78 4.06 9.38
N ALA A 83 -9.70 4.40 10.10
CA ALA A 83 -9.23 3.61 11.22
C ALA A 83 -10.33 3.44 12.29
N GLY A 84 -10.68 2.20 12.61
CA GLY A 84 -11.75 1.88 13.58
C GLY A 84 -13.18 2.11 13.08
N SER A 85 -13.39 2.51 11.82
CA SER A 85 -14.73 2.66 11.24
C SER A 85 -15.19 1.35 10.59
N GLU A 86 -16.46 1.01 10.75
CA GLU A 86 -17.12 -0.14 10.10
C GLU A 86 -17.66 0.17 8.69
N ILE A 87 -17.63 1.44 8.28
CA ILE A 87 -18.11 1.87 6.94
C ILE A 87 -17.25 1.22 5.86
N PRO A 88 -17.80 0.46 4.92
CA PRO A 88 -17.03 -0.22 3.89
C PRO A 88 -16.39 0.76 2.90
N LEU A 89 -15.24 0.35 2.36
CA LEU A 89 -14.50 1.09 1.34
C LEU A 89 -14.71 0.44 -0.02
N GLY A 90 -15.20 1.23 -0.99
CA GLY A 90 -15.25 0.90 -2.40
C GLY A 90 -14.12 1.56 -3.18
N LEU A 91 -13.70 0.95 -4.27
CA LEU A 91 -12.61 1.46 -5.11
C LEU A 91 -13.10 1.72 -6.54
N LEU A 92 -12.73 2.89 -7.08
CA LEU A 92 -12.79 3.23 -8.50
C LEU A 92 -11.35 3.45 -8.97
N PRO A 93 -10.69 2.42 -9.52
CA PRO A 93 -9.29 2.48 -9.87
C PRO A 93 -8.99 3.58 -10.90
N GLY A 94 -8.08 4.49 -10.58
CA GLY A 94 -7.69 5.60 -11.44
C GLY A 94 -6.19 5.92 -11.35
N GLY A 95 -5.43 5.07 -10.68
CA GLY A 95 -3.98 5.19 -10.51
C GLY A 95 -3.17 4.52 -11.61
N THR A 96 -1.86 4.49 -11.41
CA THR A 96 -0.92 3.78 -12.30
C THR A 96 -0.69 2.34 -11.80
N GLY A 97 -0.74 2.10 -10.48
CA GLY A 97 -0.50 0.79 -9.86
C GLY A 97 -1.78 -0.01 -9.70
N ASN A 98 -2.73 0.52 -8.92
CA ASN A 98 -4.01 -0.09 -8.56
C ASN A 98 -3.86 -1.50 -7.96
N ASP A 99 -2.81 -1.71 -7.17
CA ASP A 99 -2.45 -3.04 -6.69
C ASP A 99 -3.49 -3.63 -5.75
N LEU A 100 -4.09 -2.81 -4.86
CA LEU A 100 -5.18 -3.27 -4.00
C LEU A 100 -6.44 -3.65 -4.81
N ALA A 101 -6.79 -2.87 -5.82
CA ALA A 101 -7.94 -3.18 -6.68
C ALA A 101 -7.74 -4.50 -7.43
N ARG A 102 -6.53 -4.73 -7.95
CA ARG A 102 -6.13 -5.97 -8.62
C ARG A 102 -6.24 -7.18 -7.70
N GLU A 103 -5.73 -7.05 -6.46
CA GLU A 103 -5.82 -8.12 -5.46
C GLU A 103 -7.26 -8.49 -5.11
N LEU A 104 -8.15 -7.50 -5.06
CA LEU A 104 -9.55 -7.68 -4.75
C LEU A 104 -10.42 -8.04 -5.97
N GLY A 105 -9.84 -8.13 -7.17
CA GLY A 105 -10.56 -8.44 -8.41
C GLY A 105 -11.46 -7.32 -8.91
N ILE A 106 -11.20 -6.07 -8.54
CA ILE A 106 -11.96 -4.90 -8.98
C ILE A 106 -11.44 -4.47 -10.36
N PRO A 107 -12.32 -4.26 -11.37
CA PRO A 107 -11.91 -3.89 -12.73
C PRO A 107 -11.15 -2.55 -12.76
N GLU A 108 -9.92 -2.57 -13.31
CA GLU A 108 -9.06 -1.37 -13.33
C GLU A 108 -9.40 -0.38 -14.44
N GLN A 109 -10.06 -0.84 -15.50
CA GLN A 109 -10.34 -0.06 -16.72
C GLN A 109 -11.83 0.14 -16.98
N ASP A 110 -12.69 -0.36 -16.12
CA ASP A 110 -14.14 -0.24 -16.22
C ASP A 110 -14.73 0.41 -14.95
N PRO A 111 -14.81 1.74 -14.92
CA PRO A 111 -15.36 2.46 -13.77
C PRO A 111 -16.86 2.21 -13.55
N ILE A 112 -17.59 1.78 -14.59
CA ILE A 112 -19.02 1.44 -14.48
C ILE A 112 -19.17 0.11 -13.74
N ALA A 113 -18.43 -0.92 -14.17
CA ALA A 113 -18.41 -2.20 -13.46
C ALA A 113 -17.89 -2.05 -12.02
N ALA A 114 -16.90 -1.18 -11.78
CA ALA A 114 -16.43 -0.87 -10.44
C ALA A 114 -17.52 -0.17 -9.58
N ALA A 115 -18.31 0.70 -10.17
CA ALA A 115 -19.47 1.33 -9.50
C ALA A 115 -20.58 0.30 -9.19
N ASP A 116 -20.82 -0.66 -10.09
CA ASP A 116 -21.78 -1.74 -9.83
C ASP A 116 -21.34 -2.63 -8.67
N ILE A 117 -20.02 -2.88 -8.52
CA ILE A 117 -19.47 -3.57 -7.36
C ILE A 117 -19.74 -2.79 -6.07
N VAL A 118 -19.66 -1.46 -6.09
CA VAL A 118 -20.03 -0.64 -4.92
C VAL A 118 -21.50 -0.83 -4.55
N CYS A 119 -22.40 -0.90 -5.53
CA CYS A 119 -23.85 -1.01 -5.30
C CYS A 119 -24.27 -2.44 -4.94
N ASP A 120 -23.76 -3.44 -5.65
CA ASP A 120 -24.28 -4.82 -5.67
C ASP A 120 -23.24 -5.85 -5.18
N GLY A 121 -22.01 -5.43 -4.94
CA GLY A 121 -20.92 -6.31 -4.53
C GLY A 121 -21.09 -6.86 -3.10
N ALA A 122 -20.21 -7.76 -2.72
CA ALA A 122 -20.13 -8.30 -1.36
C ALA A 122 -19.24 -7.43 -0.47
N VAL A 123 -19.51 -7.45 0.83
CA VAL A 123 -18.56 -6.94 1.82
C VAL A 123 -17.59 -8.04 2.20
N ARG A 124 -16.31 -7.84 1.93
CA ARG A 124 -15.21 -8.69 2.41
C ARG A 124 -14.39 -7.93 3.43
N THR A 125 -14.14 -8.55 4.56
CA THR A 125 -13.22 -8.01 5.56
C THR A 125 -11.81 -8.48 5.23
N ILE A 126 -10.87 -7.55 5.18
CA ILE A 126 -9.45 -7.82 4.91
C ILE A 126 -8.59 -7.35 6.07
N ASP A 127 -7.40 -7.89 6.14
CA ASP A 127 -6.35 -7.43 7.03
C ASP A 127 -5.70 -6.16 6.48
N LEU A 128 -4.99 -5.45 7.32
CA LEU A 128 -4.06 -4.39 6.95
C LEU A 128 -2.70 -4.67 7.58
N GLY A 129 -1.65 -4.17 6.98
CA GLY A 129 -0.38 -4.04 7.67
C GLY A 129 -0.32 -2.74 8.46
N VAL A 130 0.43 -2.76 9.56
CA VAL A 130 0.79 -1.58 10.35
C VAL A 130 2.30 -1.50 10.40
N VAL A 131 2.85 -0.32 10.14
CA VAL A 131 4.26 -0.02 10.36
C VAL A 131 4.40 1.03 11.45
N GLU A 132 5.30 0.77 12.40
CA GLU A 132 5.69 1.68 13.47
C GLU A 132 7.16 2.02 13.35
N THR A 133 7.49 3.30 13.25
CA THR A 133 8.87 3.81 13.20
C THR A 133 9.09 4.80 14.31
N ALA A 134 10.34 4.83 14.85
CA ALA A 134 10.74 5.83 15.84
C ALA A 134 11.05 7.21 15.22
N ASP A 135 11.35 7.26 13.92
CA ASP A 135 11.78 8.46 13.21
C ASP A 135 10.73 9.04 12.27
N HIS A 136 10.37 10.30 12.50
CA HIS A 136 9.46 11.10 11.64
C HIS A 136 10.18 11.76 10.45
N LEU A 137 11.08 11.07 9.75
CA LEU A 137 12.05 11.71 8.86
C LEU A 137 11.55 12.15 7.49
N LEU A 138 10.28 12.08 7.14
CA LEU A 138 9.84 12.49 5.79
C LEU A 138 8.47 13.19 5.72
N ALA A 139 8.15 14.08 6.63
CA ALA A 139 7.27 15.17 6.26
C ALA A 139 8.09 16.13 5.36
N PRO A 140 7.63 16.51 4.14
CA PRO A 140 8.29 17.56 3.41
C PRO A 140 8.35 18.81 4.30
N PRO A 141 9.44 19.61 4.25
CA PRO A 141 9.48 20.86 4.97
C PRO A 141 8.40 21.78 4.41
N GLU A 142 7.26 21.83 5.08
CA GLU A 142 6.32 22.91 4.87
C GLU A 142 7.01 24.17 5.37
N THR A 143 7.21 25.12 4.48
CA THR A 143 7.71 26.46 4.75
C THR A 143 6.78 27.13 5.76
N GLY A 144 7.17 27.07 7.03
CA GLY A 144 6.47 27.69 8.14
C GLY A 144 7.02 27.17 9.45
N SER A 145 8.07 27.81 9.96
CA SER A 145 8.68 27.54 11.26
C SER A 145 7.65 27.75 12.39
N VAL A 146 7.06 26.65 12.86
CA VAL A 146 6.51 26.59 14.21
C VAL A 146 7.51 25.77 15.02
N GLU A 147 8.15 26.39 16.01
CA GLU A 147 8.96 25.72 17.03
C GLU A 147 8.13 24.59 17.63
N ARG A 148 8.56 23.35 17.38
CA ARG A 148 7.99 22.18 18.03
C ARG A 148 8.73 21.99 19.34
N ASP A 149 7.99 22.00 20.43
CA ASP A 149 8.42 21.58 21.74
C ASP A 149 8.94 20.12 21.65
N PHE A 150 10.23 19.89 21.98
CA PHE A 150 10.89 18.59 21.90
C PHE A 150 10.49 17.71 23.09
N GLY A 151 9.22 17.28 23.11
CA GLY A 151 8.84 16.04 23.80
C GLY A 151 9.21 14.85 22.92
N ASP A 152 9.53 13.69 23.50
CA ASP A 152 9.79 12.44 22.75
C ASP A 152 8.69 12.23 21.72
N PRO A 153 9.00 12.22 20.41
CA PRO A 153 7.96 12.11 19.40
C PRO A 153 7.30 10.74 19.53
N ALA A 154 5.97 10.74 19.68
CA ALA A 154 5.20 9.49 19.66
C ALA A 154 5.51 8.73 18.35
N PRO A 155 5.67 7.40 18.39
CA PRO A 155 5.99 6.62 17.20
C PRO A 155 4.94 6.85 16.11
N THR A 156 5.40 7.00 14.86
CA THR A 156 4.49 7.08 13.72
C THR A 156 3.91 5.72 13.45
N VAL A 157 2.57 5.63 13.49
CA VAL A 157 1.82 4.41 13.19
C VAL A 157 1.07 4.63 11.89
N ILE A 158 1.46 3.92 10.84
CA ILE A 158 0.83 4.01 9.53
C ILE A 158 0.27 2.63 9.14
N ARG A 159 -0.98 2.62 8.68
CA ARG A 159 -1.62 1.44 8.09
C ARG A 159 -1.32 1.39 6.60
N PHE A 160 -1.06 0.19 6.09
CA PHE A 160 -0.88 -0.05 4.66
C PHE A 160 -1.73 -1.25 4.22
N ALA A 161 -2.21 -1.20 2.99
CA ALA A 161 -3.05 -2.25 2.43
C ALA A 161 -2.28 -3.23 1.57
N THR A 162 -1.20 -2.80 0.92
CA THR A 162 -0.47 -3.62 -0.05
C THR A 162 0.87 -4.09 0.49
N VAL A 163 1.95 -3.39 0.21
CA VAL A 163 3.30 -3.80 0.59
C VAL A 163 4.07 -2.63 1.18
N ALA A 164 4.72 -2.90 2.31
CA ALA A 164 5.79 -2.05 2.81
C ALA A 164 7.14 -2.59 2.33
N ALA A 165 8.03 -1.71 1.91
CA ALA A 165 9.33 -2.07 1.38
C ALA A 165 10.46 -1.28 2.05
N THR A 166 11.64 -1.88 2.11
CA THR A 166 12.83 -1.27 2.69
C THR A 166 14.03 -1.43 1.74
N GLY A 167 15.09 -0.67 1.97
CA GLY A 167 16.33 -0.83 1.23
C GLY A 167 16.27 -0.36 -0.21
N PHE A 168 16.67 -1.20 -1.15
CA PHE A 168 16.77 -0.84 -2.58
C PHE A 168 15.46 -0.30 -3.14
N ASP A 169 14.36 -1.00 -2.92
CA ASP A 169 13.06 -0.61 -3.44
C ASP A 169 12.57 0.72 -2.87
N ALA A 170 12.69 0.90 -1.55
CA ALA A 170 12.35 2.16 -0.91
C ALA A 170 13.20 3.32 -1.45
N ARG A 171 14.51 3.11 -1.73
CA ARG A 171 15.36 4.11 -2.38
C ARG A 171 14.89 4.43 -3.80
N VAL A 172 14.51 3.40 -4.58
CA VAL A 172 13.94 3.57 -5.93
C VAL A 172 12.68 4.43 -5.87
N THR A 173 11.77 4.12 -4.96
CA THR A 173 10.52 4.85 -4.75
C THR A 173 10.78 6.30 -4.35
N LEU A 174 11.64 6.54 -3.36
CA LEU A 174 12.03 7.89 -2.93
C LEU A 174 12.65 8.71 -4.07
N ARG A 175 13.53 8.10 -4.85
CA ARG A 175 14.14 8.76 -6.02
C ARG A 175 13.10 9.07 -7.07
N ALA A 176 12.25 8.09 -7.44
CA ALA A 176 11.20 8.26 -8.44
C ALA A 176 10.21 9.38 -8.04
N ASN A 177 9.84 9.48 -6.76
CA ASN A 177 8.94 10.52 -6.26
C ASN A 177 9.54 11.93 -6.33
N ARG A 178 10.88 12.06 -6.28
CA ARG A 178 11.60 13.34 -6.48
C ARG A 178 11.76 13.72 -7.95
N MET A 179 11.62 12.77 -8.87
CA MET A 179 11.82 13.01 -10.31
C MET A 179 10.62 13.72 -10.92
N ARG A 180 10.86 14.88 -11.53
CA ARG A 180 9.84 15.62 -12.29
C ARG A 180 9.59 15.04 -13.69
N ARG A 181 10.60 14.39 -14.28
CA ARG A 181 10.59 13.72 -15.59
C ARG A 181 11.52 12.50 -15.58
N PRO A 182 11.20 11.39 -16.29
CA PRO A 182 9.96 11.15 -17.04
C PRO A 182 8.75 11.02 -16.11
N LYS A 183 7.53 11.04 -16.68
CA LYS A 183 6.28 10.80 -15.92
C LYS A 183 5.87 9.32 -16.02
N GLY A 184 4.99 8.88 -15.13
CA GLY A 184 4.46 7.51 -15.13
C GLY A 184 5.48 6.46 -14.66
N SER A 185 5.33 5.21 -15.12
CA SER A 185 6.15 4.07 -14.69
C SER A 185 7.63 4.20 -15.09
N LEU A 186 7.94 4.90 -16.17
CA LEU A 186 9.32 5.10 -16.63
C LEU A 186 10.23 5.76 -15.58
N ARG A 187 9.70 6.60 -14.70
CA ARG A 187 10.51 7.22 -13.63
C ARG A 187 11.04 6.18 -12.64
N TYR A 188 10.27 5.12 -12.35
CA TYR A 188 10.70 4.04 -11.46
C TYR A 188 11.78 3.18 -12.10
N SER A 189 11.65 2.86 -13.40
CA SER A 189 12.68 2.14 -14.15
C SER A 189 13.98 2.92 -14.18
N LEU A 190 13.93 4.23 -14.44
CA LEU A 190 15.11 5.08 -14.43
C LEU A 190 15.72 5.21 -13.03
N ALA A 191 14.89 5.37 -11.98
CA ALA A 191 15.34 5.41 -10.61
C ALA A 191 16.04 4.09 -10.22
N ALA A 192 15.49 2.94 -10.62
CA ALA A 192 16.09 1.64 -10.39
C ALA A 192 17.49 1.50 -11.01
N VAL A 193 17.67 2.00 -12.24
CA VAL A 193 18.99 2.03 -12.91
C VAL A 193 20.00 2.86 -12.11
N PHE A 194 19.60 4.02 -11.60
CA PHE A 194 20.48 4.84 -10.75
C PHE A 194 20.81 4.16 -9.43
N GLU A 195 19.83 3.54 -8.77
CA GLU A 195 20.06 2.85 -7.50
C GLU A 195 20.92 1.58 -7.67
N LEU A 196 20.85 0.92 -8.84
CA LEU A 196 21.74 -0.20 -9.17
C LEU A 196 23.24 0.20 -9.21
N ALA A 197 23.55 1.47 -9.49
CA ALA A 197 24.94 1.95 -9.49
C ALA A 197 25.50 2.11 -8.06
N GLY A 198 24.64 2.28 -7.05
CA GLY A 198 25.01 2.47 -5.66
C GLY A 198 25.32 1.18 -4.89
N ARG A 199 25.39 1.28 -3.56
CA ARG A 199 25.51 0.13 -2.67
C ARG A 199 24.18 -0.64 -2.67
N LEU A 200 24.19 -1.89 -3.12
CA LEU A 200 22.98 -2.72 -3.19
C LEU A 200 22.58 -3.28 -1.85
N ALA A 201 23.47 -4.04 -1.21
CA ALA A 201 23.20 -4.72 0.04
C ALA A 201 23.73 -3.90 1.24
N VAL A 202 23.01 -3.96 2.34
CA VAL A 202 23.39 -3.40 3.66
C VAL A 202 23.09 -4.44 4.74
N PRO A 203 23.74 -4.34 5.94
CA PRO A 203 23.43 -5.23 7.05
C PRO A 203 21.99 -5.03 7.53
N TYR A 204 21.25 -6.13 7.62
CA TYR A 204 19.92 -6.21 8.21
C TYR A 204 19.92 -7.10 9.44
N ARG A 205 19.13 -6.70 10.42
CA ARG A 205 18.70 -7.55 11.53
C ARG A 205 17.18 -7.66 11.45
N ILE A 206 16.67 -8.89 11.37
CA ILE A 206 15.25 -9.19 11.20
C ILE A 206 14.84 -10.12 12.34
N GLU A 207 13.85 -9.75 13.11
CA GLU A 207 13.28 -10.51 14.21
C GLU A 207 11.83 -10.84 13.83
N LEU A 208 11.54 -12.12 13.60
CA LEU A 208 10.20 -12.64 13.29
C LEU A 208 9.48 -13.01 14.58
N ALA A 209 8.13 -13.05 14.55
CA ALA A 209 7.35 -13.60 15.64
C ALA A 209 7.67 -15.10 15.87
N GLU A 210 7.43 -15.61 17.09
CA GLU A 210 7.75 -17.00 17.44
C GLU A 210 6.98 -18.03 16.60
N ASP A 211 5.78 -17.67 16.13
CA ASP A 211 4.90 -18.49 15.29
C ASP A 211 5.16 -18.30 13.78
N ALA A 212 6.22 -17.63 13.40
CA ALA A 212 6.57 -17.42 12.00
C ALA A 212 6.88 -18.75 11.29
N VAL A 213 6.52 -18.83 10.03
CA VAL A 213 6.78 -19.97 9.15
C VAL A 213 7.68 -19.55 8.00
N GLN A 214 8.72 -20.31 7.74
CA GLN A 214 9.52 -20.13 6.52
C GLN A 214 8.87 -20.89 5.37
N VAL A 215 8.46 -20.16 4.35
CA VAL A 215 7.72 -20.70 3.19
C VAL A 215 8.67 -21.12 2.09
N GLU A 216 9.72 -20.33 1.83
CA GLU A 216 10.66 -20.58 0.75
C GLU A 216 12.08 -20.07 1.10
N PRO A 217 13.12 -20.93 0.97
CA PRO A 217 12.99 -22.40 0.93
C PRO A 217 12.29 -22.91 2.19
N ALA A 218 11.52 -23.99 2.07
CA ALA A 218 10.80 -24.56 3.22
C ALA A 218 11.76 -24.90 4.36
N GLY A 219 11.40 -24.52 5.59
CA GLY A 219 12.26 -24.73 6.75
C GLY A 219 11.71 -24.12 8.03
N THR A 220 12.47 -24.27 9.11
CA THR A 220 12.17 -23.61 10.39
C THR A 220 12.92 -22.29 10.42
N PRO A 221 12.23 -21.13 10.59
CA PRO A 221 12.90 -19.86 10.67
C PRO A 221 13.74 -19.75 11.95
N ALA A 222 14.92 -19.14 11.85
CA ALA A 222 15.62 -18.69 13.04
C ALA A 222 14.84 -17.50 13.66
N ALA A 223 14.77 -17.42 14.97
CA ALA A 223 14.08 -16.33 15.69
C ALA A 223 14.66 -14.94 15.36
N GLY A 224 15.93 -14.88 14.94
CA GLY A 224 16.59 -13.65 14.50
C GLY A 224 17.54 -13.95 13.35
N LEU A 225 17.46 -13.12 12.30
CA LEU A 225 18.31 -13.18 11.12
C LEU A 225 19.23 -11.95 11.11
N ALA A 226 20.53 -12.20 10.94
CA ALA A 226 21.52 -11.15 10.70
C ALA A 226 22.22 -11.45 9.38
N LEU A 227 21.99 -10.62 8.35
CA LEU A 227 22.51 -10.88 7.00
C LEU A 227 22.67 -9.58 6.21
N GLU A 228 23.49 -9.65 5.16
CA GLU A 228 23.51 -8.61 4.13
C GLU A 228 22.30 -8.82 3.19
N ALA A 229 21.45 -7.79 3.06
CA ALA A 229 20.30 -7.86 2.15
C ALA A 229 20.21 -6.61 1.27
N VAL A 230 19.67 -6.80 0.08
CA VAL A 230 19.36 -5.74 -0.87
C VAL A 230 18.10 -5.00 -0.43
N MET A 231 17.10 -5.76 0.00
CA MET A 231 15.83 -5.23 0.47
C MET A 231 15.05 -6.27 1.29
N VAL A 232 14.12 -5.78 2.07
CA VAL A 232 13.07 -6.59 2.69
C VAL A 232 11.72 -5.98 2.34
N ALA A 233 10.81 -6.80 1.80
CA ALA A 233 9.43 -6.45 1.56
C ALA A 233 8.52 -7.15 2.58
N VAL A 234 7.50 -6.43 3.06
CA VAL A 234 6.51 -6.93 4.02
C VAL A 234 5.13 -6.72 3.40
N GLY A 235 4.54 -7.78 2.89
CA GLY A 235 3.31 -7.74 2.09
C GLY A 235 2.09 -8.21 2.84
N ASN A 236 1.01 -7.43 2.77
CA ASN A 236 -0.35 -7.84 3.06
C ASN A 236 -1.04 -8.35 1.79
N THR A 237 -0.59 -7.89 0.61
CA THR A 237 -0.98 -8.39 -0.71
C THR A 237 0.22 -8.96 -1.46
N ARG A 238 -0.06 -9.67 -2.55
CA ARG A 238 0.97 -10.36 -3.35
C ARG A 238 1.85 -9.41 -4.15
N SER A 239 1.31 -8.26 -4.58
CA SER A 239 2.00 -7.37 -5.51
C SER A 239 1.96 -5.91 -5.10
N TYR A 240 2.85 -5.12 -5.70
CA TYR A 240 2.93 -3.66 -5.60
C TYR A 240 3.48 -3.07 -6.90
N GLY A 241 3.46 -1.75 -7.02
CA GLY A 241 4.09 -1.03 -8.13
C GLY A 241 3.52 -1.37 -9.52
N GLY A 242 2.25 -1.78 -9.58
CA GLY A 242 1.55 -2.12 -10.81
C GLY A 242 1.63 -3.61 -11.17
N GLY A 243 1.66 -4.49 -10.18
CA GLY A 243 1.59 -5.94 -10.34
C GLY A 243 2.92 -6.69 -10.21
N MET A 244 3.97 -6.03 -9.70
CA MET A 244 5.23 -6.73 -9.37
C MET A 244 5.00 -7.70 -8.22
N LEU A 245 5.14 -8.99 -8.48
CA LEU A 245 4.82 -10.07 -7.55
C LEU A 245 5.97 -10.32 -6.55
N ILE A 246 6.08 -9.46 -5.54
CA ILE A 246 7.17 -9.50 -4.56
C ILE A 246 6.87 -10.42 -3.36
N CYS A 247 5.60 -10.50 -2.96
CA CYS A 247 5.11 -11.34 -1.86
C CYS A 247 4.07 -12.35 -2.41
N PRO A 248 4.49 -13.35 -3.23
CA PRO A 248 3.58 -14.17 -4.02
C PRO A 248 2.61 -15.04 -3.21
N ASP A 249 2.92 -15.31 -1.95
CA ASP A 249 2.13 -16.17 -1.06
C ASP A 249 1.32 -15.39 -0.02
N ALA A 250 1.30 -14.04 -0.11
CA ALA A 250 0.50 -13.18 0.76
C ALA A 250 -1.00 -13.41 0.53
N THR A 251 -1.76 -13.38 1.63
CA THR A 251 -3.21 -13.54 1.63
C THR A 251 -3.82 -12.44 2.50
N VAL A 252 -4.78 -11.71 1.96
CA VAL A 252 -5.29 -10.46 2.56
C VAL A 252 -6.20 -10.64 3.80
N ASP A 253 -6.49 -11.88 4.23
CA ASP A 253 -7.48 -12.17 5.28
C ASP A 253 -7.11 -13.38 6.16
N ASP A 254 -5.82 -13.65 6.38
CA ASP A 254 -5.35 -14.77 7.17
C ASP A 254 -4.57 -14.37 8.44
N GLY A 255 -4.52 -13.08 8.74
CA GLY A 255 -3.86 -12.55 9.93
C GLY A 255 -2.34 -12.55 9.88
N LEU A 256 -1.73 -12.74 8.70
CA LEU A 256 -0.29 -12.83 8.51
C LEU A 256 0.20 -11.81 7.47
N LEU A 257 1.48 -11.45 7.58
CA LEU A 257 2.22 -10.73 6.55
C LEU A 257 3.23 -11.68 5.91
N GLU A 258 3.42 -11.58 4.61
CA GLU A 258 4.56 -12.23 3.95
C GLU A 258 5.78 -11.32 4.03
N VAL A 259 6.89 -11.88 4.51
CA VAL A 259 8.18 -11.20 4.61
C VAL A 259 9.13 -11.78 3.57
N THR A 260 9.35 -11.07 2.49
CA THR A 260 10.30 -11.45 1.44
C THR A 260 11.64 -10.76 1.68
N VAL A 261 12.66 -11.54 1.97
CA VAL A 261 14.03 -11.10 2.16
C VAL A 261 14.81 -11.36 0.87
N VAL A 262 15.32 -10.30 0.26
CA VAL A 262 16.21 -10.38 -0.90
C VAL A 262 17.65 -10.16 -0.38
N GLY A 263 18.35 -11.26 -0.16
CA GLY A 263 19.73 -11.29 0.33
C GLY A 263 20.72 -10.67 -0.67
N ALA A 264 21.97 -10.60 -0.27
CA ALA A 264 23.03 -10.04 -1.11
C ALA A 264 23.16 -10.82 -2.43
N MET A 265 23.14 -10.08 -3.53
CA MET A 265 23.34 -10.63 -4.88
C MET A 265 24.12 -9.62 -5.74
N SER A 266 24.68 -10.12 -6.83
CA SER A 266 25.40 -9.27 -7.78
C SER A 266 24.46 -8.36 -8.58
N ARG A 267 24.98 -7.23 -9.07
CA ARG A 267 24.24 -6.34 -9.98
C ARG A 267 23.74 -7.07 -11.23
N ARG A 268 24.49 -8.04 -11.73
CA ARG A 268 24.10 -8.83 -12.92
C ARG A 268 22.88 -9.70 -12.63
N GLU A 269 22.85 -10.37 -11.48
CA GLU A 269 21.69 -11.15 -11.04
C GLU A 269 20.48 -10.25 -10.86
N MET A 270 20.62 -9.13 -10.13
CA MET A 270 19.55 -8.17 -9.94
C MET A 270 18.98 -7.67 -11.27
N THR A 271 19.83 -7.27 -12.22
CA THR A 271 19.41 -6.80 -13.55
C THR A 271 18.66 -7.88 -14.35
N ARG A 272 18.99 -9.15 -14.17
CA ARG A 272 18.29 -10.27 -14.84
C ARG A 272 16.92 -10.55 -14.21
N LEU A 273 16.76 -10.33 -12.90
CA LEU A 273 15.52 -10.60 -12.18
C LEU A 273 14.48 -9.47 -12.34
N LEU A 274 14.91 -8.22 -12.46
CA LEU A 274 14.01 -7.07 -12.54
C LEU A 274 12.96 -7.17 -13.67
N PRO A 275 13.26 -7.60 -14.91
CA PRO A 275 12.25 -7.73 -15.95
C PRO A 275 11.19 -8.79 -15.64
N ALA A 276 11.58 -9.87 -14.99
CA ALA A 276 10.66 -10.92 -14.59
C ALA A 276 9.73 -10.45 -13.46
N LEU A 277 10.27 -9.72 -12.48
CA LEU A 277 9.49 -9.08 -11.42
C LEU A 277 8.52 -8.04 -11.99
N ALA A 278 9.00 -7.18 -12.89
CA ALA A 278 8.17 -6.17 -13.56
C ALA A 278 7.04 -6.77 -14.42
N ALA A 279 7.24 -8.00 -14.91
CA ALA A 279 6.21 -8.76 -15.63
C ALA A 279 5.25 -9.54 -14.69
N GLY A 280 5.30 -9.29 -13.37
CA GLY A 280 4.44 -9.97 -12.40
C GLY A 280 4.72 -11.47 -12.25
N ARG A 281 5.95 -11.92 -12.54
CA ARG A 281 6.31 -13.33 -12.40
C ARG A 281 6.90 -13.60 -11.02
N ARG A 282 6.57 -14.77 -10.47
CA ARG A 282 7.23 -15.29 -9.25
C ARG A 282 8.73 -15.44 -9.53
N ILE A 283 9.55 -14.90 -8.64
CA ILE A 283 11.00 -15.03 -8.72
C ILE A 283 11.45 -16.07 -7.73
N GLU A 284 12.11 -17.11 -8.23
CA GLU A 284 12.81 -18.10 -7.43
C GLU A 284 14.31 -17.88 -7.58
N HIS A 285 15.00 -17.67 -6.46
CA HIS A 285 16.45 -17.43 -6.46
C HIS A 285 17.03 -17.81 -5.09
N PRO A 286 18.21 -18.43 -5.00
CA PRO A 286 18.80 -18.86 -3.73
C PRO A 286 19.00 -17.73 -2.70
N ALA A 287 19.13 -16.48 -3.15
CA ALA A 287 19.23 -15.31 -2.28
C ALA A 287 17.87 -14.76 -1.84
N ILE A 288 16.75 -15.37 -2.24
CA ILE A 288 15.40 -14.92 -1.84
C ILE A 288 14.85 -15.94 -0.83
N THR A 289 14.46 -15.43 0.33
CA THR A 289 13.82 -16.22 1.38
C THR A 289 12.50 -15.58 1.75
N ARG A 290 11.47 -16.40 1.95
CA ARG A 290 10.11 -15.92 2.27
C ARG A 290 9.64 -16.53 3.59
N TYR A 291 9.01 -15.67 4.39
CA TYR A 291 8.44 -16.04 5.68
C TYR A 291 7.00 -15.53 5.73
N ARG A 292 6.18 -16.16 6.58
CA ARG A 292 4.86 -15.64 6.97
C ARG A 292 4.87 -15.43 8.46
N SER A 293 4.48 -14.26 8.91
CA SER A 293 4.58 -13.86 10.32
C SER A 293 3.51 -12.84 10.66
N ARG A 294 3.02 -12.89 11.89
CA ARG A 294 2.11 -11.84 12.42
C ARG A 294 2.82 -10.52 12.66
N SER A 295 4.10 -10.59 12.96
CA SER A 295 4.90 -9.40 13.16
C SER A 295 6.36 -9.64 12.79
N VAL A 296 7.01 -8.57 12.36
CA VAL A 296 8.45 -8.56 12.08
C VAL A 296 9.04 -7.23 12.49
N ARG A 297 10.16 -7.27 13.21
CA ARG A 297 10.98 -6.09 13.48
C ARG A 297 12.19 -6.12 12.57
N ILE A 298 12.45 -5.00 11.91
CA ILE A 298 13.54 -4.86 10.95
C ILE A 298 14.41 -3.68 11.36
N ALA A 299 15.72 -3.89 11.42
CA ALA A 299 16.69 -2.85 11.65
C ALA A 299 17.80 -2.88 10.58
N ALA A 300 18.06 -1.74 9.97
CA ALA A 300 19.10 -1.51 8.98
C ALA A 300 19.31 0.00 8.77
N ALA A 301 20.40 0.40 8.12
CA ALA A 301 20.57 1.77 7.62
C ALA A 301 19.84 1.95 6.27
N ALA A 302 18.51 1.91 6.30
CA ALA A 302 17.68 1.90 5.10
C ALA A 302 16.34 2.62 5.30
N PRO A 303 15.81 3.28 4.24
CA PRO A 303 14.48 3.89 4.28
C PRO A 303 13.36 2.85 4.24
N VAL A 304 12.17 3.28 4.66
CA VAL A 304 10.91 2.53 4.64
C VAL A 304 9.89 3.28 3.80
N THR A 305 9.20 2.54 2.94
CA THR A 305 7.99 2.99 2.22
C THR A 305 6.85 2.02 2.48
N ALA A 306 5.60 2.50 2.43
CA ALA A 306 4.42 1.65 2.48
C ALA A 306 3.38 2.17 1.48
N ASP A 307 2.74 1.28 0.70
CA ASP A 307 1.84 1.62 -0.41
C ASP A 307 2.43 2.67 -1.38
N GLY A 308 3.77 2.65 -1.56
CA GLY A 308 4.49 3.60 -2.41
C GLY A 308 4.78 4.97 -1.79
N GLU A 309 4.38 5.21 -0.53
CA GLU A 309 4.59 6.48 0.18
C GLU A 309 5.75 6.37 1.18
N PRO A 310 6.55 7.43 1.33
CA PRO A 310 7.64 7.48 2.31
C PRO A 310 7.09 7.44 3.74
N ILE A 311 7.64 6.55 4.58
CA ILE A 311 7.25 6.43 5.99
C ILE A 311 8.34 6.97 6.93
N GLY A 312 9.60 6.61 6.67
CA GLY A 312 10.71 6.97 7.55
C GLY A 312 11.94 6.13 7.29
N MET A 313 12.71 5.92 8.36
CA MET A 313 13.90 5.08 8.37
C MET A 313 13.70 3.89 9.29
N LEU A 314 14.41 2.79 9.04
CA LEU A 314 14.54 1.70 10.00
C LEU A 314 15.37 2.18 11.23
N PRO A 315 15.13 1.62 12.45
CA PRO A 315 14.32 0.42 12.72
C PRO A 315 12.81 0.67 12.68
N ALA A 316 12.08 -0.35 12.25
CA ALA A 316 10.63 -0.35 12.24
C ALA A 316 10.06 -1.71 12.66
N THR A 317 8.86 -1.69 13.22
CA THR A 317 8.07 -2.90 13.50
C THR A 317 6.87 -2.93 12.57
N PHE A 318 6.67 -4.05 11.90
CA PHE A 318 5.52 -4.31 11.04
C PHE A 318 4.65 -5.37 11.71
N ARG A 319 3.33 -5.16 11.69
CA ARG A 319 2.36 -6.12 12.26
C ARG A 319 1.17 -6.27 11.34
N ALA A 320 0.65 -7.48 11.24
CA ALA A 320 -0.68 -7.72 10.69
C ALA A 320 -1.72 -7.13 11.66
N LEU A 321 -2.72 -6.48 11.11
CA LEU A 321 -3.91 -6.04 11.81
C LEU A 321 -5.10 -6.82 11.21
N PRO A 322 -5.49 -7.96 11.84
CA PRO A 322 -6.51 -8.83 11.28
C PRO A 322 -7.87 -8.15 11.23
N ALA A 323 -8.65 -8.48 10.20
CA ALA A 323 -10.02 -8.03 10.00
C ALA A 323 -10.20 -6.51 10.13
N ALA A 324 -9.20 -5.74 9.65
CA ALA A 324 -9.10 -4.30 9.92
C ALA A 324 -9.92 -3.44 8.98
N ARG A 325 -10.33 -3.95 7.80
CA ARG A 325 -11.01 -3.13 6.81
C ARG A 325 -12.08 -3.90 6.03
N ARG A 326 -13.30 -3.37 6.03
CA ARG A 326 -14.40 -3.85 5.19
C ARG A 326 -14.28 -3.25 3.80
N MET A 327 -14.23 -4.09 2.77
CA MET A 327 -14.09 -3.70 1.37
C MET A 327 -15.32 -4.15 0.58
N LEU A 328 -15.75 -3.32 -0.37
CA LEU A 328 -16.75 -3.70 -1.37
C LEU A 328 -16.03 -4.40 -2.52
N VAL A 329 -16.35 -5.66 -2.76
CA VAL A 329 -15.68 -6.54 -3.72
C VAL A 329 -16.69 -7.23 -4.64
N PRO A 330 -16.27 -7.74 -5.81
CA PRO A 330 -17.13 -8.54 -6.65
C PRO A 330 -17.73 -9.73 -5.88
N VAL A 331 -18.99 -10.05 -6.16
CA VAL A 331 -19.58 -11.32 -5.70
C VAL A 331 -18.83 -12.45 -6.39
N ARG A 332 -18.18 -13.33 -5.62
CA ARG A 332 -17.53 -14.52 -6.19
C ARG A 332 -18.65 -15.42 -6.71
N THR A 333 -18.74 -15.59 -8.01
CA THR A 333 -19.48 -16.73 -8.60
C THR A 333 -18.70 -18.00 -8.23
N ALA A 334 -19.38 -18.92 -7.53
CA ALA A 334 -18.83 -20.20 -7.12
C ALA A 334 -18.44 -21.05 -8.33
#